data_139e6e2e3131bf75c40d5f446d7f94ce
#
_entry.id   139e6e2e3131bf75c40d5f446d7f94ce
#
_cell.length_a   1.000
_cell.length_b   1.000
_cell.length_c   1.000
_cell.angle_alpha   90.00
_cell.angle_beta   90.00
_cell.angle_gamma   90.00
#
_symmetry.space_group_name_H-M   'P 1'
#
loop_
_entity.id
_entity.type
_entity.pdbx_description
1 polymer ?
#
loop_
_entity_poly.entity_id
_entity_poly.type
_entity_poly.pdbx_seq_one_letter_code
_entity_poly.pdbx_strand_id
1 'polypeptide(L)'
;MIGLTGQDEGGRMQTVDAVVVGAGHHGLVTAALLADAGWDVLVVEERDEVGGAVASRVDGDWVEDEFSACHPLALASPVLRDLGLEHHGLEWAHAPRPLAHLAGRDRDGIALHADPLDTAADLDRGHPGDGAAWLEMVEQWQRVREPLIRALLTRWPPVADAARLVARLGLREAPDLARMALLPVHQLAREHFGGDGAAQLLAGNAMHADIPPTAPGSGLYGWLMTMLCQDVGFPSPRGGTQQLARALRLRAEAAGARVETGVGAGRVVVAGGRVHGVELSDGRRVRVRRAVVADTSAQRLYEDLLDPADVPAGLRRRLARFAWDLPTLKLNLRLDAPVPWTAPQARGAGVLHVGHDVPGLIRWSAELEAGEVPGAPFALVGQMSTIDPSRSPEGTEALWLYTHLPRHRPADAAAVAATVEGCERLLESLAPGWSQHEVGRWVQTPGDLEGADANLVGGAVGGGTQQLFQQALWRPVTGLGGPRTHVGGLYLGSAATHPGGGVHGGCGHLAARAALQDARWWGRPRGRALTGALRWLHDEQP
;
A
#
# COMPACT_ATOMS: atom_id res chain seq x y z
N MET A 1 -41.16 -11.55 -5.82
CA MET A 1 -40.53 -12.77 -5.27
C MET A 1 -39.52 -13.23 -6.29
N ILE A 2 -38.25 -12.84 -6.14
CA ILE A 2 -37.16 -13.30 -7.01
C ILE A 2 -36.61 -14.55 -6.33
N GLY A 3 -36.79 -15.71 -6.98
CA GLY A 3 -36.39 -17.01 -6.45
C GLY A 3 -34.89 -17.15 -6.40
N LEU A 4 -34.36 -17.34 -5.21
CA LEU A 4 -32.95 -17.65 -4.91
C LEU A 4 -32.76 -19.18 -5.04
N THR A 5 -32.24 -19.67 -6.16
CA THR A 5 -31.88 -21.08 -6.34
C THR A 5 -30.44 -21.19 -6.85
N GLY A 6 -29.51 -21.42 -5.94
CA GLY A 6 -28.17 -21.95 -6.19
C GLY A 6 -27.98 -23.17 -5.28
N GLN A 7 -27.67 -24.34 -5.82
CA GLN A 7 -27.66 -25.60 -5.09
C GLN A 7 -26.24 -26.12 -4.89
N ASP A 8 -25.89 -26.50 -3.64
CA ASP A 8 -24.84 -27.49 -3.35
C ASP A 8 -25.28 -28.86 -3.87
N GLU A 9 -24.38 -29.83 -3.99
CA GLU A 9 -24.67 -31.23 -4.40
C GLU A 9 -25.78 -31.94 -3.56
N GLY A 10 -26.44 -31.22 -2.66
CA GLY A 10 -27.58 -31.64 -1.85
C GLY A 10 -28.78 -30.70 -1.86
N GLY A 11 -28.87 -29.72 -2.77
CA GLY A 11 -30.07 -28.87 -2.95
C GLY A 11 -30.26 -27.77 -1.89
N ARG A 12 -29.30 -27.51 -1.00
CA ARG A 12 -29.35 -26.42 -0.01
C ARG A 12 -28.42 -25.26 -0.39
N MET A 13 -28.97 -24.04 -0.39
CA MET A 13 -28.19 -22.83 -0.56
C MET A 13 -27.19 -22.68 0.61
N GLN A 14 -25.89 -22.54 0.28
CA GLN A 14 -24.84 -22.32 1.27
C GLN A 14 -25.14 -21.06 2.09
N THR A 15 -25.04 -21.15 3.41
CA THR A 15 -25.33 -20.01 4.29
C THR A 15 -24.20 -19.86 5.30
N VAL A 16 -23.54 -18.70 5.32
CA VAL A 16 -22.42 -18.34 6.21
C VAL A 16 -22.75 -17.09 7.05
N ASP A 17 -21.94 -16.79 8.03
CA ASP A 17 -22.09 -15.53 8.78
C ASP A 17 -21.57 -14.33 7.96
N ALA A 18 -20.44 -14.51 7.29
CA ALA A 18 -19.86 -13.48 6.44
C ALA A 18 -19.23 -14.04 5.16
N VAL A 19 -19.29 -13.25 4.09
CA VAL A 19 -18.47 -13.43 2.89
C VAL A 19 -17.47 -12.29 2.82
N VAL A 20 -16.20 -12.62 2.60
CA VAL A 20 -15.14 -11.67 2.26
C VAL A 20 -14.86 -11.81 0.75
N VAL A 21 -15.01 -10.73 0.02
CA VAL A 21 -14.78 -10.66 -1.42
C VAL A 21 -13.37 -10.13 -1.67
N GLY A 22 -12.52 -10.97 -2.24
CA GLY A 22 -11.08 -10.72 -2.41
C GLY A 22 -10.24 -11.31 -1.26
N ALA A 23 -9.18 -12.04 -1.63
CA ALA A 23 -8.20 -12.60 -0.72
C ALA A 23 -6.88 -11.82 -0.76
N GLY A 24 -6.95 -10.49 -0.95
CA GLY A 24 -5.85 -9.59 -0.70
C GLY A 24 -5.46 -9.58 0.79
N HIS A 25 -4.35 -8.96 1.13
CA HIS A 25 -3.86 -8.95 2.51
C HIS A 25 -4.87 -8.33 3.51
N HIS A 26 -5.70 -7.38 3.09
CA HIS A 26 -6.75 -6.82 3.93
C HIS A 26 -7.94 -7.76 4.09
N GLY A 27 -8.35 -8.45 3.04
CA GLY A 27 -9.42 -9.46 3.06
C GLY A 27 -9.06 -10.61 3.97
N LEU A 28 -7.83 -11.13 3.88
CA LEU A 28 -7.33 -12.21 4.72
C LEU A 28 -7.24 -11.80 6.20
N VAL A 29 -6.80 -10.57 6.51
CA VAL A 29 -6.87 -10.01 7.88
C VAL A 29 -8.31 -9.94 8.37
N THR A 30 -9.24 -9.49 7.54
CA THR A 30 -10.67 -9.46 7.88
C THR A 30 -11.18 -10.84 8.20
N ALA A 31 -10.88 -11.83 7.37
CA ALA A 31 -11.33 -13.22 7.54
C ALA A 31 -10.80 -13.82 8.85
N ALA A 32 -9.50 -13.66 9.13
CA ALA A 32 -8.91 -14.15 10.39
C ALA A 32 -9.61 -13.56 11.61
N LEU A 33 -9.84 -12.25 11.66
CA LEU A 33 -10.45 -11.57 12.80
C LEU A 33 -11.94 -11.90 12.99
N LEU A 34 -12.68 -12.10 11.89
CA LEU A 34 -14.08 -12.53 11.98
C LEU A 34 -14.20 -13.99 12.43
N ALA A 35 -13.32 -14.87 11.93
CA ALA A 35 -13.26 -16.27 12.32
C ALA A 35 -12.83 -16.44 13.79
N ASP A 36 -11.84 -15.68 14.27
CA ASP A 36 -11.45 -15.62 15.69
C ASP A 36 -12.63 -15.22 16.60
N ALA A 37 -13.56 -14.43 16.10
CA ALA A 37 -14.79 -14.06 16.80
C ALA A 37 -15.90 -15.13 16.71
N GLY A 38 -15.61 -16.31 16.15
CA GLY A 38 -16.51 -17.44 16.02
C GLY A 38 -17.53 -17.32 14.88
N TRP A 39 -17.24 -16.50 13.87
CA TRP A 39 -18.10 -16.42 12.69
C TRP A 39 -17.73 -17.50 11.66
N ASP A 40 -18.73 -18.04 10.98
CA ASP A 40 -18.57 -18.87 9.79
C ASP A 40 -18.24 -17.95 8.61
N VAL A 41 -16.98 -17.97 8.16
CA VAL A 41 -16.44 -17.02 7.15
C VAL A 41 -16.05 -17.78 5.89
N LEU A 42 -16.53 -17.27 4.76
CA LEU A 42 -16.09 -17.67 3.42
C LEU A 42 -15.35 -16.49 2.76
N VAL A 43 -14.13 -16.72 2.32
CA VAL A 43 -13.38 -15.81 1.45
C VAL A 43 -13.48 -16.34 0.03
N VAL A 44 -13.78 -15.47 -0.93
CA VAL A 44 -13.80 -15.80 -2.36
C VAL A 44 -12.79 -14.92 -3.09
N GLU A 45 -11.96 -15.55 -3.92
CA GLU A 45 -10.89 -14.93 -4.69
C GLU A 45 -10.99 -15.35 -6.16
N GLU A 46 -10.99 -14.38 -7.07
CA GLU A 46 -11.15 -14.66 -8.50
C GLU A 46 -9.90 -15.28 -9.14
N ARG A 47 -8.70 -14.99 -8.59
CA ARG A 47 -7.44 -15.60 -9.02
C ARG A 47 -7.26 -16.98 -8.40
N ASP A 48 -6.36 -17.78 -8.99
CA ASP A 48 -6.01 -19.11 -8.46
C ASP A 48 -5.18 -19.05 -7.17
N GLU A 49 -4.53 -17.90 -6.91
CA GLU A 49 -3.70 -17.66 -5.74
C GLU A 49 -4.19 -16.43 -4.97
N VAL A 50 -4.02 -16.49 -3.65
CA VAL A 50 -4.31 -15.35 -2.74
C VAL A 50 -3.19 -14.31 -2.79
N GLY A 51 -3.49 -13.08 -2.35
CA GLY A 51 -2.48 -12.04 -2.10
C GLY A 51 -2.83 -10.68 -2.70
N GLY A 52 -3.57 -10.62 -3.81
CA GLY A 52 -3.81 -9.37 -4.52
C GLY A 52 -2.48 -8.72 -4.90
N ALA A 53 -2.24 -7.46 -4.47
CA ALA A 53 -0.99 -6.76 -4.71
C ALA A 53 0.20 -7.23 -3.82
N VAL A 54 0.07 -8.38 -3.15
CA VAL A 54 1.14 -9.06 -2.40
C VAL A 54 1.35 -10.43 -3.02
N ALA A 55 1.97 -10.46 -4.20
CA ALA A 55 2.16 -11.65 -5.02
C ALA A 55 3.56 -11.72 -5.61
N SER A 56 4.06 -12.95 -5.78
CA SER A 56 5.36 -13.22 -6.41
C SER A 56 5.19 -14.26 -7.51
N ARG A 57 5.95 -14.08 -8.60
CA ARG A 57 6.13 -15.03 -9.68
C ARG A 57 7.38 -15.86 -9.43
N VAL A 58 7.28 -17.17 -9.66
CA VAL A 58 8.42 -18.09 -9.64
C VAL A 58 8.65 -18.60 -11.06
N ASP A 59 9.90 -18.48 -11.54
CA ASP A 59 10.32 -18.95 -12.85
C ASP A 59 11.71 -19.58 -12.75
N GLY A 60 11.76 -20.91 -12.66
CA GLY A 60 12.95 -21.66 -12.31
C GLY A 60 13.44 -21.28 -10.91
N ASP A 61 14.69 -20.85 -10.81
CA ASP A 61 15.33 -20.43 -9.56
C ASP A 61 15.13 -18.92 -9.25
N TRP A 62 14.31 -18.20 -10.05
CA TRP A 62 14.04 -16.79 -9.89
C TRP A 62 12.68 -16.56 -9.20
N VAL A 63 12.70 -15.75 -8.16
CA VAL A 63 11.51 -15.31 -7.44
C VAL A 63 11.40 -13.79 -7.54
N GLU A 64 10.42 -13.32 -8.27
CA GLU A 64 10.20 -11.90 -8.56
C GLU A 64 8.85 -11.46 -8.01
N ASP A 65 8.82 -10.31 -7.35
CA ASP A 65 7.55 -9.77 -6.84
C ASP A 65 6.79 -9.06 -7.96
N GLU A 66 5.54 -9.41 -8.16
CA GLU A 66 4.71 -8.81 -9.21
C GLU A 66 4.39 -7.34 -8.92
N PHE A 67 4.18 -7.01 -7.65
CA PHE A 67 3.75 -5.68 -7.20
C PHE A 67 4.67 -5.14 -6.11
N SER A 68 4.18 -5.07 -4.87
CA SER A 68 4.95 -4.63 -3.71
C SER A 68 6.00 -5.68 -3.31
N ALA A 69 7.19 -5.24 -2.91
CA ALA A 69 8.31 -6.14 -2.62
C ALA A 69 8.86 -5.95 -1.20
N CYS A 70 8.86 -4.72 -0.69
CA CYS A 70 9.41 -4.39 0.62
C CYS A 70 8.32 -3.79 1.52
N HIS A 71 8.27 -4.23 2.77
CA HIS A 71 7.10 -4.01 3.62
C HIS A 71 7.45 -3.47 5.03
N PRO A 72 8.08 -2.29 5.15
CA PRO A 72 8.42 -1.73 6.46
C PRO A 72 7.19 -1.49 7.33
N LEU A 73 6.10 -1.02 6.73
CA LEU A 73 4.85 -0.77 7.46
C LEU A 73 4.16 -2.08 7.89
N ALA A 74 4.34 -3.19 7.14
CA ALA A 74 3.81 -4.49 7.55
C ALA A 74 4.51 -5.01 8.81
N LEU A 75 5.85 -4.93 8.84
CA LEU A 75 6.64 -5.35 10.00
C LEU A 75 6.31 -4.49 11.24
N ALA A 76 6.11 -3.18 11.07
CA ALA A 76 5.77 -2.27 12.15
C ALA A 76 4.29 -2.29 12.56
N SER A 77 3.42 -2.89 11.74
CA SER A 77 1.98 -2.88 11.97
C SER A 77 1.59 -3.69 13.22
N PRO A 78 0.95 -3.08 14.22
CA PRO A 78 0.40 -3.83 15.33
C PRO A 78 -0.68 -4.83 14.89
N VAL A 79 -1.40 -4.54 13.80
CA VAL A 79 -2.44 -5.43 13.26
C VAL A 79 -1.84 -6.74 12.77
N LEU A 80 -0.76 -6.69 11.98
CA LEU A 80 -0.11 -7.88 11.43
C LEU A 80 0.69 -8.63 12.50
N ARG A 81 1.38 -7.89 13.38
CA ARG A 81 2.10 -8.49 14.51
C ARG A 81 1.16 -9.27 15.44
N ASP A 82 -0.02 -8.72 15.75
CA ASP A 82 -0.98 -9.37 16.66
C ASP A 82 -1.60 -10.65 16.05
N LEU A 83 -1.43 -10.88 14.72
CA LEU A 83 -1.82 -12.13 14.06
C LEU A 83 -0.81 -13.26 14.22
N GLY A 84 0.43 -12.99 14.65
CA GLY A 84 1.46 -14.01 14.89
C GLY A 84 1.85 -14.77 13.63
N LEU A 85 2.08 -14.07 12.51
CA LEU A 85 2.31 -14.68 11.20
C LEU A 85 3.59 -15.51 11.11
N GLU A 86 4.55 -15.29 12.00
CA GLU A 86 5.75 -16.12 12.18
C GLU A 86 5.40 -17.57 12.53
N HIS A 87 4.31 -17.81 13.25
CA HIS A 87 3.80 -19.16 13.53
C HIS A 87 3.16 -19.82 12.32
N HIS A 88 2.97 -19.07 11.25
CA HIS A 88 2.43 -19.52 9.97
C HIS A 88 3.46 -19.45 8.83
N GLY A 89 4.77 -19.41 9.18
CA GLY A 89 5.88 -19.52 8.26
C GLY A 89 6.38 -18.20 7.66
N LEU A 90 5.93 -17.04 8.15
CA LEU A 90 6.49 -15.76 7.71
C LEU A 90 7.85 -15.50 8.33
N GLU A 91 8.85 -15.33 7.50
CA GLU A 91 10.18 -14.87 7.87
C GLU A 91 10.53 -13.59 7.11
N TRP A 92 11.30 -12.69 7.75
CA TRP A 92 11.73 -11.44 7.14
C TRP A 92 13.21 -11.48 6.78
N ALA A 93 13.54 -10.98 5.60
CA ALA A 93 14.90 -10.76 5.13
C ALA A 93 15.21 -9.26 5.08
N HIS A 94 16.47 -8.91 5.36
CA HIS A 94 16.95 -7.54 5.42
C HIS A 94 18.24 -7.40 4.63
N ALA A 95 18.37 -6.29 3.89
CA ALA A 95 19.64 -5.94 3.27
C ALA A 95 20.67 -5.41 4.31
N PRO A 96 21.97 -5.49 4.02
CA PRO A 96 23.02 -4.89 4.84
C PRO A 96 22.83 -3.37 5.04
N ARG A 97 22.30 -2.67 4.04
CA ARG A 97 21.84 -1.28 4.11
C ARG A 97 20.39 -1.20 3.70
N PRO A 98 19.52 -0.58 4.50
CA PRO A 98 18.11 -0.43 4.12
C PRO A 98 17.90 0.32 2.82
N LEU A 99 18.55 1.49 2.66
CA LEU A 99 18.28 2.42 1.58
C LEU A 99 19.51 3.20 1.17
N ALA A 100 19.59 3.57 -0.12
CA ALA A 100 20.48 4.63 -0.59
C ALA A 100 19.72 5.57 -1.55
N HIS A 101 20.19 6.82 -1.66
CA HIS A 101 19.70 7.78 -2.65
C HIS A 101 20.83 8.27 -3.53
N LEU A 102 20.67 8.14 -4.85
CA LEU A 102 21.65 8.52 -5.86
C LEU A 102 21.04 9.59 -6.77
N ALA A 103 21.42 10.84 -6.57
CA ALA A 103 20.86 11.97 -7.30
C ALA A 103 21.40 12.11 -8.74
N GLY A 104 22.42 11.35 -9.13
CA GLY A 104 23.02 11.33 -10.46
C GLY A 104 24.47 10.83 -10.41
N ARG A 105 25.09 10.69 -11.61
CA ARG A 105 26.41 10.09 -11.79
C ARG A 105 27.54 10.85 -11.07
N ASP A 106 27.48 12.18 -11.12
CA ASP A 106 28.57 13.06 -10.69
C ASP A 106 28.40 13.53 -9.23
N ARG A 107 27.49 12.93 -8.49
CA ARG A 107 27.21 13.25 -7.09
C ARG A 107 27.38 12.02 -6.20
N ASP A 108 28.03 12.21 -5.08
CA ASP A 108 28.06 11.19 -4.04
C ASP A 108 26.63 10.94 -3.56
N GLY A 109 26.26 9.65 -3.50
CA GLY A 109 25.00 9.24 -2.92
C GLY A 109 24.99 9.41 -1.41
N ILE A 110 23.83 9.32 -0.81
CA ILE A 110 23.66 9.19 0.63
C ILE A 110 23.05 7.82 0.96
N ALA A 111 23.57 7.15 1.98
CA ALA A 111 23.01 5.90 2.47
C ALA A 111 22.30 6.10 3.81
N LEU A 112 21.20 5.38 3.99
CA LEU A 112 20.58 5.15 5.27
C LEU A 112 21.08 3.81 5.79
N HIS A 113 21.77 3.83 6.91
CA HIS A 113 22.32 2.65 7.55
C HIS A 113 21.37 2.07 8.59
N ALA A 114 21.57 0.81 8.97
CA ALA A 114 20.79 0.20 10.04
C ALA A 114 21.07 0.89 11.40
N ASP A 115 22.33 1.29 11.64
CA ASP A 115 22.70 2.11 12.80
C ASP A 115 22.49 3.60 12.47
N PRO A 116 21.65 4.33 13.23
CA PRO A 116 21.47 5.76 13.02
C PRO A 116 22.73 6.60 13.24
N LEU A 117 23.71 6.10 13.99
CA LEU A 117 24.99 6.78 14.17
C LEU A 117 25.81 6.78 12.88
N ASP A 118 25.79 5.69 12.12
CA ASP A 118 26.46 5.62 10.82
C ASP A 118 25.79 6.55 9.80
N THR A 119 24.46 6.63 9.81
CA THR A 119 23.71 7.60 8.98
C THR A 119 24.07 9.03 9.34
N ALA A 120 24.12 9.35 10.63
CA ALA A 120 24.48 10.67 11.13
C ALA A 120 25.92 11.05 10.72
N ALA A 121 26.87 10.10 10.83
CA ALA A 121 28.26 10.32 10.41
C ALA A 121 28.36 10.58 8.89
N ASP A 122 27.57 9.90 8.07
CA ASP A 122 27.52 10.15 6.62
C ASP A 122 26.97 11.54 6.31
N LEU A 123 25.93 11.98 7.01
CA LEU A 123 25.33 13.31 6.84
C LEU A 123 26.30 14.42 7.25
N ASP A 124 27.02 14.26 8.38
CA ASP A 124 28.01 15.23 8.86
C ASP A 124 29.20 15.40 7.89
N ARG A 125 29.57 14.37 7.11
CA ARG A 125 30.58 14.51 6.05
C ARG A 125 30.09 15.44 4.91
N GLY A 126 28.80 15.44 4.63
CA GLY A 126 28.19 16.34 3.64
C GLY A 126 28.00 17.77 4.18
N HIS A 127 27.51 17.89 5.40
CA HIS A 127 27.29 19.18 6.07
C HIS A 127 27.39 19.02 7.60
N PRO A 128 28.40 19.65 8.24
CA PRO A 128 28.56 19.57 9.69
C PRO A 128 27.34 20.05 10.47
N GLY A 129 26.86 19.24 11.39
CA GLY A 129 25.67 19.49 12.20
C GLY A 129 24.43 18.73 11.75
N ASP A 130 24.38 18.23 10.50
CA ASP A 130 23.23 17.46 10.00
C ASP A 130 23.12 16.10 10.69
N GLY A 131 24.23 15.50 11.13
CA GLY A 131 24.21 14.28 11.91
C GLY A 131 23.53 14.45 13.25
N ALA A 132 23.78 15.56 13.96
CA ALA A 132 23.10 15.87 15.22
C ALA A 132 21.59 16.06 14.99
N ALA A 133 21.20 16.84 13.99
CA ALA A 133 19.81 17.05 13.62
C ALA A 133 19.09 15.73 13.23
N TRP A 134 19.80 14.81 12.57
CA TRP A 134 19.29 13.48 12.27
C TRP A 134 18.98 12.67 13.53
N LEU A 135 19.90 12.66 14.48
CA LEU A 135 19.73 11.93 15.74
C LEU A 135 18.59 12.50 16.59
N GLU A 136 18.40 13.83 16.59
CA GLU A 136 17.21 14.46 17.21
C GLU A 136 15.90 13.97 16.57
N MET A 137 15.88 13.85 15.24
CA MET A 137 14.72 13.34 14.50
C MET A 137 14.47 11.85 14.80
N VAL A 138 15.51 11.04 14.94
CA VAL A 138 15.42 9.64 15.37
C VAL A 138 14.90 9.54 16.81
N GLU A 139 15.38 10.37 17.72
CA GLU A 139 14.89 10.40 19.11
C GLU A 139 13.41 10.79 19.18
N GLN A 140 12.99 11.78 18.41
CA GLN A 140 11.59 12.15 18.29
C GLN A 140 10.74 10.96 17.82
N TRP A 141 11.21 10.24 16.77
CA TRP A 141 10.55 9.03 16.28
C TRP A 141 10.40 7.97 17.37
N GLN A 142 11.46 7.65 18.11
CA GLN A 142 11.44 6.64 19.17
C GLN A 142 10.41 6.97 20.26
N ARG A 143 10.20 8.24 20.56
CA ARG A 143 9.18 8.69 21.53
C ARG A 143 7.75 8.51 21.02
N VAL A 144 7.50 8.69 19.72
CA VAL A 144 6.14 8.78 19.17
C VAL A 144 5.72 7.62 18.29
N ARG A 145 6.64 6.75 17.82
CA ARG A 145 6.37 5.71 16.81
C ARG A 145 5.15 4.85 17.11
N GLU A 146 5.04 4.35 18.33
CA GLU A 146 3.94 3.45 18.70
C GLU A 146 2.56 4.14 18.66
N PRO A 147 2.31 5.26 19.37
CA PRO A 147 1.04 5.95 19.29
C PRO A 147 0.77 6.53 17.91
N LEU A 148 1.78 6.93 17.13
CA LEU A 148 1.62 7.44 15.78
C LEU A 148 1.15 6.35 14.82
N ILE A 149 1.83 5.19 14.78
CA ILE A 149 1.42 4.06 13.93
C ILE A 149 0.01 3.58 14.31
N ARG A 150 -0.31 3.50 15.60
CA ARG A 150 -1.67 3.18 16.06
C ARG A 150 -2.68 4.23 15.59
N ALA A 151 -2.36 5.53 15.68
CA ALA A 151 -3.24 6.60 15.23
C ALA A 151 -3.54 6.51 13.73
N LEU A 152 -2.53 6.18 12.92
CA LEU A 152 -2.67 5.97 11.48
C LEU A 152 -3.58 4.78 11.14
N LEU A 153 -3.45 3.67 11.89
CA LEU A 153 -4.16 2.41 11.59
C LEU A 153 -5.49 2.25 12.36
N THR A 154 -5.89 3.26 13.14
CA THR A 154 -7.16 3.25 13.86
C THR A 154 -8.24 4.06 13.15
N ARG A 155 -9.47 3.93 13.62
CA ARG A 155 -10.60 4.68 13.08
C ARG A 155 -10.39 6.19 13.26
N TRP A 156 -10.65 6.96 12.22
CA TRP A 156 -10.64 8.43 12.27
C TRP A 156 -11.90 8.99 12.99
N PRO A 157 -11.80 10.05 13.83
CA PRO A 157 -10.55 10.62 14.35
C PRO A 157 -9.93 9.73 15.44
N PRO A 158 -8.57 9.63 15.49
CA PRO A 158 -7.84 8.76 16.42
C PRO A 158 -7.69 9.43 17.81
N VAL A 159 -8.78 9.79 18.47
CA VAL A 159 -8.79 10.64 19.69
C VAL A 159 -7.90 10.08 20.80
N ALA A 160 -7.98 8.77 21.06
CA ALA A 160 -7.20 8.15 22.14
C ALA A 160 -5.69 8.14 21.82
N ASP A 161 -5.33 7.87 20.57
CA ASP A 161 -3.92 7.84 20.15
C ASP A 161 -3.34 9.23 19.98
N ALA A 162 -4.15 10.21 19.52
CA ALA A 162 -3.79 11.61 19.54
C ALA A 162 -3.51 12.11 20.98
N ALA A 163 -4.35 11.72 21.95
CA ALA A 163 -4.10 12.05 23.36
C ALA A 163 -2.80 11.41 23.88
N ARG A 164 -2.48 10.16 23.48
CA ARG A 164 -1.20 9.49 23.81
C ARG A 164 -0.01 10.21 23.18
N LEU A 165 -0.13 10.65 21.91
CA LEU A 165 0.91 11.46 21.23
C LEU A 165 1.19 12.74 22.02
N VAL A 166 0.16 13.49 22.38
CA VAL A 166 0.31 14.71 23.21
C VAL A 166 0.92 14.39 24.57
N ALA A 167 0.54 13.28 25.21
CA ALA A 167 1.13 12.86 26.49
C ALA A 167 2.63 12.49 26.39
N ARG A 168 3.07 11.95 25.24
CA ARG A 168 4.49 11.59 24.99
C ARG A 168 5.36 12.78 24.62
N LEU A 169 4.83 13.71 23.82
CA LEU A 169 5.54 14.91 23.36
C LEU A 169 5.43 16.08 24.37
N GLY A 170 4.36 16.12 25.13
CA GLY A 170 3.99 17.31 25.91
C GLY A 170 3.30 18.38 25.06
N LEU A 171 2.71 19.36 25.75
CA LEU A 171 1.93 20.44 25.12
C LEU A 171 2.78 21.42 24.29
N ARG A 172 4.11 21.42 24.50
CA ARG A 172 5.02 22.33 23.79
C ARG A 172 5.40 21.80 22.42
N GLU A 173 5.66 20.50 22.27
CA GLU A 173 6.11 19.88 21.01
C GLU A 173 4.93 19.37 20.15
N ALA A 174 3.76 19.12 20.73
CA ALA A 174 2.60 18.62 19.99
C ALA A 174 2.15 19.54 18.82
N PRO A 175 2.18 20.88 18.94
CA PRO A 175 1.88 21.78 17.82
C PRO A 175 2.88 21.65 16.67
N ASP A 176 4.17 21.39 16.95
CA ASP A 176 5.19 21.25 15.93
C ASP A 176 5.01 19.95 15.13
N LEU A 177 4.66 18.84 15.79
CA LEU A 177 4.27 17.61 15.11
C LEU A 177 3.01 17.81 14.23
N ALA A 178 2.02 18.54 14.73
CA ALA A 178 0.82 18.86 13.95
C ALA A 178 1.14 19.76 12.74
N ARG A 179 2.07 20.72 12.89
CA ARG A 179 2.57 21.56 11.80
C ARG A 179 3.33 20.71 10.78
N MET A 180 4.19 19.78 11.22
CA MET A 180 4.91 18.87 10.34
C MET A 180 3.95 18.03 9.47
N ALA A 181 2.76 17.67 10.00
CA ALA A 181 1.74 16.97 9.22
C ALA A 181 1.16 17.79 8.05
N LEU A 182 1.43 19.09 8.00
CA LEU A 182 0.99 20.00 6.93
C LEU A 182 2.15 20.45 6.05
N LEU A 183 3.40 20.35 6.52
CA LEU A 183 4.56 20.83 5.78
C LEU A 183 4.82 20.01 4.51
N PRO A 184 5.23 20.67 3.42
CA PRO A 184 5.93 20.03 2.32
C PRO A 184 7.29 19.49 2.78
N VAL A 185 7.72 18.32 2.25
CA VAL A 185 8.96 17.67 2.69
C VAL A 185 10.20 18.49 2.37
N HIS A 186 10.22 19.23 1.26
CA HIS A 186 11.33 20.11 0.94
C HIS A 186 11.47 21.27 1.95
N GLN A 187 10.37 21.75 2.51
CA GLN A 187 10.39 22.79 3.53
C GLN A 187 10.82 22.20 4.88
N LEU A 188 10.30 21.01 5.26
CA LEU A 188 10.72 20.30 6.44
C LEU A 188 12.25 20.08 6.45
N ALA A 189 12.80 19.61 5.33
CA ALA A 189 14.23 19.38 5.21
C ALA A 189 15.05 20.67 5.40
N ARG A 190 14.64 21.78 4.79
CA ARG A 190 15.34 23.08 4.93
C ARG A 190 15.30 23.65 6.33
N GLU A 191 14.29 23.32 7.13
CA GLU A 191 14.18 23.80 8.51
C GLU A 191 15.11 23.03 9.47
N HIS A 192 15.47 21.79 9.13
CA HIS A 192 16.25 20.92 10.02
C HIS A 192 17.69 20.68 9.56
N PHE A 193 17.96 20.76 8.25
CA PHE A 193 19.24 20.36 7.67
C PHE A 193 19.86 21.46 6.81
N GLY A 194 21.19 21.55 6.83
CA GLY A 194 21.94 22.50 6.02
C GLY A 194 22.39 21.91 4.68
N GLY A 195 22.55 20.57 4.61
CA GLY A 195 23.00 19.86 3.43
C GLY A 195 21.86 19.12 2.68
N ASP A 196 22.21 18.55 1.53
CA ASP A 196 21.25 17.88 0.66
C ASP A 196 20.96 16.42 1.07
N GLY A 197 21.84 15.75 1.82
CA GLY A 197 21.75 14.32 2.08
C GLY A 197 20.47 13.90 2.79
N ALA A 198 20.18 14.52 3.94
CA ALA A 198 18.95 14.25 4.68
C ALA A 198 17.70 14.65 3.88
N ALA A 199 17.77 15.78 3.14
CA ALA A 199 16.67 16.23 2.26
C ALA A 199 16.34 15.20 1.19
N GLN A 200 17.35 14.57 0.58
CA GLN A 200 17.20 13.50 -0.42
C GLN A 200 16.56 12.25 0.18
N LEU A 201 17.00 11.81 1.38
CA LEU A 201 16.39 10.67 2.08
C LEU A 201 14.92 10.92 2.40
N LEU A 202 14.58 12.09 2.92
CA LEU A 202 13.21 12.46 3.26
C LEU A 202 12.32 12.58 2.03
N ALA A 203 12.78 13.29 0.99
CA ALA A 203 12.00 13.52 -0.22
C ALA A 203 11.83 12.23 -1.03
N GLY A 204 12.88 11.42 -1.19
CA GLY A 204 12.79 10.12 -1.84
C GLY A 204 11.79 9.18 -1.14
N ASN A 205 11.78 9.19 0.19
CA ASN A 205 10.79 8.41 0.94
C ASN A 205 9.36 8.94 0.82
N ALA A 206 9.14 10.24 0.65
CA ALA A 206 7.80 10.78 0.35
C ALA A 206 7.27 10.26 -1.00
N MET A 207 8.18 10.02 -1.97
CA MET A 207 7.82 9.48 -3.29
C MET A 207 7.36 8.02 -3.26
N HIS A 208 7.63 7.25 -2.20
CA HIS A 208 7.00 5.92 -2.02
C HIS A 208 5.47 5.99 -1.85
N ALA A 209 4.94 7.16 -1.51
CA ALA A 209 3.50 7.41 -1.41
C ALA A 209 2.97 8.29 -2.56
N ASP A 210 3.76 8.52 -3.60
CA ASP A 210 3.47 9.36 -4.76
C ASP A 210 3.04 10.79 -4.38
N ILE A 211 3.64 11.31 -3.29
CA ILE A 211 3.33 12.66 -2.81
C ILE A 211 4.46 13.61 -3.25
N PRO A 212 4.17 14.57 -4.15
CA PRO A 212 5.17 15.52 -4.61
C PRO A 212 5.88 16.24 -3.44
N PRO A 213 7.18 16.53 -3.54
CA PRO A 213 7.93 17.16 -2.46
C PRO A 213 7.42 18.53 -2.04
N THR A 214 6.60 19.18 -2.89
CA THR A 214 5.94 20.48 -2.64
C THR A 214 4.52 20.35 -2.09
N ALA A 215 3.95 19.13 -2.08
CA ALA A 215 2.58 18.93 -1.62
C ALA A 215 2.47 19.05 -0.08
N PRO A 216 1.41 19.69 0.43
CA PRO A 216 1.09 19.66 1.85
C PRO A 216 1.00 18.22 2.37
N GLY A 217 1.62 17.95 3.52
CA GLY A 217 1.64 16.62 4.14
C GLY A 217 2.77 15.71 3.67
N SER A 218 3.48 16.02 2.57
CA SER A 218 4.65 15.23 2.16
C SER A 218 5.74 15.19 3.23
N GLY A 219 5.83 16.21 4.07
CA GLY A 219 6.76 16.24 5.21
C GLY A 219 6.48 15.14 6.22
N LEU A 220 5.21 14.92 6.59
CA LEU A 220 4.85 13.83 7.49
C LEU A 220 5.14 12.46 6.87
N TYR A 221 4.76 12.25 5.61
CA TYR A 221 5.00 10.97 4.93
C TYR A 221 6.49 10.70 4.72
N GLY A 222 7.25 11.69 4.28
CA GLY A 222 8.70 11.58 4.11
C GLY A 222 9.40 11.28 5.44
N TRP A 223 9.08 12.01 6.50
CA TRP A 223 9.61 11.76 7.84
C TRP A 223 9.21 10.38 8.36
N LEU A 224 7.92 10.03 8.29
CA LEU A 224 7.43 8.73 8.78
C LEU A 224 8.11 7.57 8.07
N MET A 225 8.15 7.58 6.74
CA MET A 225 8.76 6.50 5.96
C MET A 225 10.27 6.42 6.19
N THR A 226 10.96 7.57 6.29
CA THR A 226 12.40 7.61 6.54
C THR A 226 12.75 7.09 7.94
N MET A 227 12.01 7.54 8.96
CA MET A 227 12.22 7.08 10.33
C MET A 227 11.80 5.63 10.54
N LEU A 228 10.76 5.18 9.87
CA LEU A 228 10.36 3.78 9.85
C LEU A 228 11.46 2.92 9.19
N CYS A 229 12.02 3.37 8.06
CA CYS A 229 13.13 2.71 7.40
C CYS A 229 14.40 2.68 8.29
N GLN A 230 14.68 3.75 9.03
CA GLN A 230 15.78 3.78 10.01
C GLN A 230 15.56 2.78 11.17
N ASP A 231 14.30 2.55 11.56
CA ASP A 231 13.93 1.71 12.71
C ASP A 231 13.87 0.21 12.36
N VAL A 232 13.24 -0.14 11.23
CA VAL A 232 12.97 -1.53 10.83
C VAL A 232 13.54 -1.92 9.47
N GLY A 233 14.19 -1.00 8.76
CA GLY A 233 14.70 -1.22 7.40
C GLY A 233 13.61 -1.27 6.34
N PHE A 234 13.97 -1.80 5.16
CA PHE A 234 13.05 -2.19 4.10
C PHE A 234 12.99 -3.72 4.00
N PRO A 235 12.33 -4.41 4.93
CA PRO A 235 12.27 -5.87 4.94
C PRO A 235 11.42 -6.41 3.79
N SER A 236 11.82 -7.57 3.27
CA SER A 236 11.03 -8.38 2.34
C SER A 236 10.74 -9.75 2.97
N PRO A 237 9.57 -10.37 2.73
CA PRO A 237 9.36 -11.75 3.10
C PRO A 237 10.38 -12.67 2.42
N ARG A 238 11.02 -13.54 3.18
CA ARG A 238 11.99 -14.53 2.66
C ARG A 238 11.29 -15.44 1.66
N GLY A 239 11.86 -15.59 0.46
CA GLY A 239 11.28 -16.40 -0.62
C GLY A 239 10.14 -15.71 -1.36
N GLY A 240 10.00 -14.39 -1.24
CA GLY A 240 9.02 -13.59 -1.99
C GLY A 240 7.85 -13.08 -1.18
N THR A 241 7.27 -11.98 -1.65
CA THR A 241 6.16 -11.33 -0.96
C THR A 241 4.91 -12.21 -0.85
N GLN A 242 4.75 -13.20 -1.76
CA GLN A 242 3.71 -14.23 -1.69
C GLN A 242 3.70 -14.99 -0.35
N GLN A 243 4.85 -15.09 0.34
CA GLN A 243 4.92 -15.76 1.64
C GLN A 243 4.12 -15.04 2.72
N LEU A 244 4.02 -13.70 2.64
CA LEU A 244 3.12 -12.94 3.54
C LEU A 244 1.65 -13.27 3.27
N ALA A 245 1.25 -13.34 2.01
CA ALA A 245 -0.12 -13.73 1.65
C ALA A 245 -0.45 -15.16 2.11
N ARG A 246 0.49 -16.11 1.91
CA ARG A 246 0.35 -17.50 2.38
C ARG A 246 0.22 -17.61 3.90
N ALA A 247 1.06 -16.88 4.64
CA ALA A 247 0.98 -16.84 6.10
C ALA A 247 -0.37 -16.27 6.59
N LEU A 248 -0.88 -15.22 5.94
CA LEU A 248 -2.21 -14.67 6.24
C LEU A 248 -3.33 -15.66 5.94
N ARG A 249 -3.26 -16.38 4.81
CA ARG A 249 -4.21 -17.43 4.46
C ARG A 249 -4.21 -18.53 5.53
N LEU A 250 -3.03 -19.10 5.84
CA LEU A 250 -2.89 -20.15 6.86
C LEU A 250 -3.40 -19.68 8.22
N ARG A 251 -3.16 -18.40 8.59
CA ARG A 251 -3.69 -17.80 9.82
C ARG A 251 -5.21 -17.71 9.82
N ALA A 252 -5.81 -17.31 8.70
CA ALA A 252 -7.27 -17.23 8.57
C ALA A 252 -7.91 -18.63 8.61
N GLU A 253 -7.33 -19.61 7.92
CA GLU A 253 -7.79 -21.00 7.91
C GLU A 253 -7.64 -21.65 9.31
N ALA A 254 -6.55 -21.37 10.02
CA ALA A 254 -6.36 -21.83 11.41
C ALA A 254 -7.40 -21.24 12.37
N ALA A 255 -7.95 -20.07 12.10
CA ALA A 255 -9.07 -19.48 12.83
C ALA A 255 -10.44 -20.08 12.44
N GLY A 256 -10.50 -20.88 11.37
CA GLY A 256 -11.73 -21.53 10.88
C GLY A 256 -12.37 -20.87 9.66
N ALA A 257 -11.73 -19.88 9.02
CA ALA A 257 -12.19 -19.35 7.75
C ALA A 257 -11.95 -20.36 6.62
N ARG A 258 -12.82 -20.34 5.62
CA ARG A 258 -12.63 -21.09 4.36
C ARG A 258 -12.22 -20.12 3.27
N VAL A 259 -11.18 -20.46 2.50
CA VAL A 259 -10.68 -19.65 1.39
C VAL A 259 -10.85 -20.45 0.09
N GLU A 260 -11.67 -19.93 -0.81
CA GLU A 260 -11.92 -20.48 -2.13
C GLU A 260 -11.26 -19.55 -3.17
N THR A 261 -10.35 -20.09 -3.98
CA THR A 261 -9.67 -19.41 -5.10
C THR A 261 -10.22 -19.88 -6.44
N GLY A 262 -9.97 -19.14 -7.52
CA GLY A 262 -10.51 -19.43 -8.86
C GLY A 262 -12.01 -19.10 -8.98
N VAL A 263 -12.61 -18.42 -7.99
CA VAL A 263 -14.01 -18.02 -8.00
C VAL A 263 -14.19 -16.63 -7.40
N GLY A 264 -14.62 -15.68 -8.22
CA GLY A 264 -14.87 -14.30 -7.81
C GLY A 264 -16.32 -14.06 -7.39
N ALA A 265 -16.58 -12.87 -6.83
CA ALA A 265 -17.93 -12.36 -6.65
C ALA A 265 -18.41 -11.72 -7.95
N GLY A 266 -19.57 -12.17 -8.45
CA GLY A 266 -20.25 -11.55 -9.59
C GLY A 266 -21.20 -10.43 -9.16
N ARG A 267 -21.86 -10.58 -8.01
CA ARG A 267 -22.82 -9.58 -7.52
C ARG A 267 -23.05 -9.69 -6.01
N VAL A 268 -23.18 -8.56 -5.35
CA VAL A 268 -23.67 -8.47 -3.96
C VAL A 268 -25.18 -8.29 -3.98
N VAL A 269 -25.90 -9.22 -3.35
CA VAL A 269 -27.36 -9.21 -3.31
C VAL A 269 -27.84 -8.30 -2.19
N VAL A 270 -28.57 -7.24 -2.56
CA VAL A 270 -29.14 -6.26 -1.63
C VAL A 270 -30.67 -6.32 -1.68
N ALA A 271 -31.31 -6.28 -0.54
CA ALA A 271 -32.76 -6.13 -0.44
C ALA A 271 -33.12 -5.32 0.82
N GLY A 272 -34.09 -4.40 0.70
CA GLY A 272 -34.47 -3.52 1.81
C GLY A 272 -33.28 -2.73 2.40
N GLY A 273 -32.28 -2.42 1.55
CA GLY A 273 -31.08 -1.68 1.92
C GLY A 273 -30.11 -2.43 2.82
N ARG A 274 -30.11 -3.74 2.78
CA ARG A 274 -29.17 -4.63 3.50
C ARG A 274 -28.66 -5.72 2.57
N VAL A 275 -27.45 -6.23 2.87
CA VAL A 275 -26.93 -7.40 2.19
C VAL A 275 -27.71 -8.66 2.61
N HIS A 276 -27.91 -9.55 1.65
CA HIS A 276 -28.51 -10.86 1.85
C HIS A 276 -27.63 -12.02 1.39
N GLY A 277 -26.68 -11.74 0.48
CA GLY A 277 -25.77 -12.76 -0.06
C GLY A 277 -24.85 -12.22 -1.13
N VAL A 278 -24.15 -13.13 -1.76
CA VAL A 278 -23.26 -12.90 -2.90
C VAL A 278 -23.58 -13.94 -3.97
N GLU A 279 -23.70 -13.52 -5.21
CA GLU A 279 -23.69 -14.38 -6.40
C GLU A 279 -22.22 -14.51 -6.84
N LEU A 280 -21.75 -15.73 -7.00
CA LEU A 280 -20.38 -16.03 -7.40
C LEU A 280 -20.27 -16.11 -8.93
N SER A 281 -19.05 -15.99 -9.45
CA SER A 281 -18.77 -16.02 -10.90
C SER A 281 -19.12 -17.37 -11.56
N ASP A 282 -19.15 -18.45 -10.77
CA ASP A 282 -19.54 -19.80 -11.21
C ASP A 282 -21.07 -20.05 -11.13
N GLY A 283 -21.85 -19.04 -10.77
CA GLY A 283 -23.31 -19.10 -10.66
C GLY A 283 -23.85 -19.58 -9.31
N ARG A 284 -23.00 -20.02 -8.39
CA ARG A 284 -23.41 -20.34 -7.03
C ARG A 284 -23.89 -19.07 -6.31
N ARG A 285 -24.80 -19.25 -5.35
CA ARG A 285 -25.29 -18.17 -4.47
C ARG A 285 -25.00 -18.52 -3.02
N VAL A 286 -24.35 -17.60 -2.33
CA VAL A 286 -24.03 -17.72 -0.90
C VAL A 286 -24.87 -16.72 -0.13
N ARG A 287 -25.70 -17.21 0.81
CA ARG A 287 -26.47 -16.38 1.73
C ARG A 287 -25.61 -15.94 2.90
N VAL A 288 -25.73 -14.67 3.31
CA VAL A 288 -25.05 -14.18 4.50
C VAL A 288 -26.05 -13.87 5.62
N ARG A 289 -25.68 -14.24 6.86
CA ARG A 289 -26.46 -13.91 8.05
C ARG A 289 -26.16 -12.51 8.58
N ARG A 290 -24.90 -12.02 8.41
CA ARG A 290 -24.39 -10.84 9.10
C ARG A 290 -23.75 -9.81 8.17
N ALA A 291 -22.76 -10.19 7.36
CA ALA A 291 -21.92 -9.24 6.64
C ALA A 291 -21.40 -9.74 5.30
N VAL A 292 -21.19 -8.79 4.40
CA VAL A 292 -20.26 -8.91 3.26
C VAL A 292 -19.17 -7.85 3.46
N VAL A 293 -17.90 -8.26 3.33
CA VAL A 293 -16.76 -7.33 3.36
C VAL A 293 -16.06 -7.41 2.00
N ALA A 294 -15.99 -6.29 1.30
CA ALA A 294 -15.32 -6.19 0.01
C ALA A 294 -13.88 -5.68 0.20
N ASP A 295 -12.89 -6.51 -0.15
CA ASP A 295 -11.49 -6.14 -0.30
C ASP A 295 -11.22 -5.80 -1.77
N THR A 296 -11.97 -4.85 -2.29
CA THR A 296 -11.93 -4.39 -3.68
C THR A 296 -11.76 -2.88 -3.74
N SER A 297 -11.44 -2.33 -4.91
CA SER A 297 -11.55 -0.90 -5.12
C SER A 297 -13.00 -0.41 -4.87
N ALA A 298 -13.16 0.87 -4.56
CA ALA A 298 -14.50 1.42 -4.36
C ALA A 298 -15.31 1.37 -5.66
N GLN A 299 -14.67 1.63 -6.79
CA GLN A 299 -15.29 1.55 -8.12
C GLN A 299 -15.81 0.13 -8.37
N ARG A 300 -14.98 -0.89 -8.17
CA ARG A 300 -15.39 -2.29 -8.32
C ARG A 300 -16.61 -2.62 -7.46
N LEU A 301 -16.63 -2.18 -6.20
CA LEU A 301 -17.78 -2.42 -5.32
C LEU A 301 -19.04 -1.74 -5.80
N TYR A 302 -18.96 -0.43 -6.12
CA TYR A 302 -20.15 0.39 -6.36
C TYR A 302 -20.62 0.40 -7.81
N GLU A 303 -19.76 0.07 -8.77
CA GLU A 303 -20.07 0.12 -10.19
C GLU A 303 -20.32 -1.27 -10.77
N ASP A 304 -19.61 -2.31 -10.26
CA ASP A 304 -19.68 -3.66 -10.82
C ASP A 304 -20.44 -4.65 -9.91
N LEU A 305 -20.18 -4.63 -8.60
CA LEU A 305 -20.72 -5.64 -7.68
C LEU A 305 -22.10 -5.28 -7.12
N LEU A 306 -22.50 -4.02 -7.11
CA LEU A 306 -23.83 -3.59 -6.69
C LEU A 306 -24.73 -3.31 -7.89
N ASP A 307 -26.04 -3.56 -7.72
CA ASP A 307 -27.02 -3.09 -8.69
C ASP A 307 -27.00 -1.55 -8.73
N PRO A 308 -26.96 -0.92 -9.92
CA PRO A 308 -27.01 0.54 -10.04
C PRO A 308 -28.19 1.19 -9.30
N ALA A 309 -29.32 0.47 -9.13
CA ALA A 309 -30.47 0.96 -8.37
C ALA A 309 -30.24 1.01 -6.86
N ASP A 310 -29.27 0.24 -6.34
CA ASP A 310 -28.89 0.24 -4.93
C ASP A 310 -27.82 1.30 -4.61
N VAL A 311 -27.25 1.98 -5.62
CA VAL A 311 -26.16 2.97 -5.43
C VAL A 311 -26.69 4.39 -5.64
N PRO A 312 -26.67 5.27 -4.62
CA PRO A 312 -27.10 6.66 -4.75
C PRO A 312 -26.37 7.40 -5.88
N ALA A 313 -27.10 8.16 -6.68
CA ALA A 313 -26.53 8.90 -7.82
C ALA A 313 -25.46 9.91 -7.37
N GLY A 314 -25.63 10.54 -6.21
CA GLY A 314 -24.63 11.44 -5.61
C GLY A 314 -23.33 10.72 -5.25
N LEU A 315 -23.40 9.46 -4.80
CA LEU A 315 -22.22 8.65 -4.53
C LEU A 315 -21.45 8.36 -5.83
N ARG A 316 -22.13 7.89 -6.88
CA ARG A 316 -21.49 7.63 -8.19
C ARG A 316 -20.78 8.86 -8.75
N ARG A 317 -21.44 10.05 -8.72
CA ARG A 317 -20.82 11.30 -9.18
C ARG A 317 -19.57 11.69 -8.36
N ARG A 318 -19.54 11.38 -7.07
CA ARG A 318 -18.37 11.65 -6.22
C ARG A 318 -17.25 10.65 -6.47
N LEU A 319 -17.57 9.36 -6.68
CA LEU A 319 -16.60 8.33 -7.03
C LEU A 319 -15.91 8.62 -8.37
N ALA A 320 -16.63 9.16 -9.34
CA ALA A 320 -16.05 9.59 -10.62
C ALA A 320 -14.97 10.69 -10.48
N ARG A 321 -14.88 11.34 -9.31
CA ARG A 321 -13.84 12.33 -8.97
C ARG A 321 -12.74 11.77 -8.07
N PHE A 322 -12.76 10.46 -7.82
CA PHE A 322 -11.72 9.82 -7.03
C PHE A 322 -10.38 9.96 -7.73
N ALA A 323 -9.38 10.51 -7.03
CA ALA A 323 -8.06 10.69 -7.56
C ALA A 323 -7.21 9.44 -7.31
N TRP A 324 -6.83 8.77 -8.39
CA TRP A 324 -5.88 7.67 -8.33
C TRP A 324 -4.46 8.21 -8.09
N ASP A 325 -3.56 7.40 -7.60
CA ASP A 325 -2.13 7.64 -7.62
C ASP A 325 -1.57 7.58 -9.06
N LEU A 326 -0.28 7.81 -9.21
CA LEU A 326 0.35 7.84 -10.54
C LEU A 326 0.37 6.44 -11.17
N PRO A 327 0.13 6.32 -12.49
CA PRO A 327 0.30 5.05 -13.20
C PRO A 327 1.73 4.56 -13.09
N THR A 328 1.92 3.31 -12.69
CA THR A 328 3.24 2.70 -12.49
C THR A 328 3.70 1.95 -13.73
N LEU A 329 4.94 2.15 -14.11
CA LEU A 329 5.70 1.33 -15.05
C LEU A 329 6.81 0.62 -14.27
N LYS A 330 6.88 -0.71 -14.36
CA LYS A 330 7.87 -1.51 -13.64
C LYS A 330 8.69 -2.35 -14.61
N LEU A 331 10.02 -2.29 -14.47
CA LEU A 331 10.98 -3.17 -15.14
C LEU A 331 11.48 -4.19 -14.13
N ASN A 332 11.40 -5.45 -14.47
CA ASN A 332 12.01 -6.53 -13.72
C ASN A 332 13.17 -7.09 -14.56
N LEU A 333 14.34 -7.17 -13.97
CA LEU A 333 15.60 -7.52 -14.62
C LEU A 333 16.27 -8.66 -13.87
N ARG A 334 16.78 -9.63 -14.61
CA ARG A 334 17.60 -10.73 -14.10
C ARG A 334 19.04 -10.51 -14.55
N LEU A 335 19.94 -10.39 -13.60
CA LEU A 335 21.36 -10.16 -13.88
C LEU A 335 22.16 -11.38 -13.42
N ASP A 336 23.13 -11.83 -14.23
CA ASP A 336 24.04 -12.94 -13.90
C ASP A 336 25.20 -12.53 -12.97
N ALA A 337 25.20 -11.26 -12.53
CA ALA A 337 26.15 -10.68 -11.58
C ALA A 337 25.47 -9.60 -10.73
N PRO A 338 26.07 -9.21 -9.57
CA PRO A 338 25.64 -8.03 -8.85
C PRO A 338 25.67 -6.76 -9.71
N VAL A 339 24.76 -5.82 -9.45
CA VAL A 339 24.71 -4.56 -10.20
C VAL A 339 26.04 -3.78 -10.04
N PRO A 340 26.70 -3.38 -11.15
CA PRO A 340 28.02 -2.71 -11.11
C PRO A 340 27.93 -1.21 -10.74
N TRP A 341 27.33 -0.91 -9.59
CA TRP A 341 27.19 0.47 -9.11
C TRP A 341 28.53 1.19 -8.98
N THR A 342 28.59 2.41 -9.53
CA THR A 342 29.75 3.30 -9.35
C THR A 342 29.77 3.87 -7.93
N ALA A 343 28.62 4.26 -7.39
CA ALA A 343 28.50 4.81 -6.05
C ALA A 343 28.60 3.71 -4.97
N PRO A 344 29.54 3.81 -4.01
CA PRO A 344 29.70 2.80 -2.95
C PRO A 344 28.48 2.73 -2.02
N GLN A 345 27.67 3.79 -1.95
CA GLN A 345 26.44 3.83 -1.15
C GLN A 345 25.38 2.84 -1.62
N ALA A 346 25.33 2.56 -2.94
CA ALA A 346 24.39 1.61 -3.52
C ALA A 346 24.74 0.14 -3.25
N ARG A 347 26.02 -0.15 -2.96
CA ARG A 347 26.48 -1.52 -2.73
C ARG A 347 25.93 -2.04 -1.41
N GLY A 348 25.16 -3.14 -1.49
CA GLY A 348 24.49 -3.72 -0.32
C GLY A 348 23.27 -2.94 0.17
N ALA A 349 22.80 -1.93 -0.55
CA ALA A 349 21.52 -1.29 -0.30
C ALA A 349 20.39 -2.16 -0.86
N GLY A 350 19.35 -2.42 -0.06
CA GLY A 350 18.20 -3.21 -0.52
C GLY A 350 17.32 -2.42 -1.47
N VAL A 351 17.07 -1.14 -1.13
CA VAL A 351 16.27 -0.22 -1.94
C VAL A 351 17.11 1.00 -2.31
N LEU A 352 16.90 1.53 -3.51
CA LEU A 352 17.55 2.75 -3.96
C LEU A 352 16.50 3.73 -4.52
N HIS A 353 16.73 5.01 -4.25
CA HIS A 353 16.12 6.13 -4.97
C HIS A 353 17.14 6.64 -5.98
N VAL A 354 16.80 6.69 -7.25
CA VAL A 354 17.75 7.04 -8.31
C VAL A 354 17.20 8.12 -9.24
N GLY A 355 18.09 9.00 -9.69
CA GLY A 355 17.85 9.89 -10.81
C GLY A 355 17.82 11.39 -10.48
N HIS A 356 17.34 11.80 -9.30
CA HIS A 356 17.15 13.21 -9.00
C HIS A 356 17.52 13.62 -7.57
N ASP A 357 18.03 14.84 -7.41
CA ASP A 357 18.03 15.59 -6.16
C ASP A 357 16.63 16.19 -5.88
N VAL A 358 16.45 16.87 -4.75
CA VAL A 358 15.14 17.43 -4.36
C VAL A 358 14.58 18.42 -5.39
N PRO A 359 15.35 19.38 -5.94
CA PRO A 359 14.90 20.21 -7.05
C PRO A 359 14.50 19.42 -8.31
N GLY A 360 15.22 18.33 -8.61
CA GLY A 360 14.90 17.42 -9.71
C GLY A 360 13.59 16.67 -9.47
N LEU A 361 13.35 16.16 -8.26
CA LEU A 361 12.09 15.52 -7.87
C LEU A 361 10.89 16.47 -8.01
N ILE A 362 11.07 17.75 -7.67
CA ILE A 362 10.03 18.77 -7.83
C ILE A 362 9.68 18.94 -9.31
N ARG A 363 10.70 19.08 -10.19
CA ARG A 363 10.48 19.22 -11.64
C ARG A 363 9.82 17.97 -12.22
N TRP A 364 10.35 16.79 -11.91
CA TRP A 364 9.82 15.52 -12.37
C TRP A 364 8.34 15.32 -11.97
N SER A 365 7.99 15.64 -10.72
CA SER A 365 6.60 15.58 -10.27
C SER A 365 5.70 16.58 -11.02
N ALA A 366 6.21 17.79 -11.30
CA ALA A 366 5.46 18.81 -12.03
C ALA A 366 5.24 18.43 -13.50
N GLU A 367 6.22 17.80 -14.17
CA GLU A 367 6.09 17.27 -15.54
C GLU A 367 4.99 16.20 -15.61
N LEU A 368 4.98 15.24 -14.66
CA LEU A 368 3.93 14.22 -14.58
C LEU A 368 2.54 14.80 -14.36
N GLU A 369 2.41 15.79 -13.47
CA GLU A 369 1.11 16.47 -13.22
C GLU A 369 0.69 17.33 -14.42
N ALA A 370 1.63 17.87 -15.20
CA ALA A 370 1.36 18.57 -16.45
C ALA A 370 0.97 17.65 -17.62
N GLY A 371 1.03 16.31 -17.42
CA GLY A 371 0.72 15.32 -18.45
C GLY A 371 1.89 15.07 -19.41
N GLU A 372 3.11 15.44 -19.03
CA GLU A 372 4.32 15.25 -19.82
C GLU A 372 5.04 13.96 -19.39
N VAL A 373 5.65 13.25 -20.34
CA VAL A 373 6.55 12.13 -20.05
C VAL A 373 7.92 12.73 -19.73
N PRO A 374 8.43 12.59 -18.48
CA PRO A 374 9.70 13.18 -18.11
C PRO A 374 10.86 12.62 -18.94
N GLY A 375 11.72 13.51 -19.43
CA GLY A 375 12.90 13.11 -20.21
C GLY A 375 13.96 12.36 -19.40
N ALA A 376 14.00 12.58 -18.08
CA ALA A 376 14.83 11.87 -17.12
C ALA A 376 13.94 11.34 -15.98
N PRO A 377 13.79 10.03 -15.83
CA PRO A 377 12.93 9.46 -14.79
C PRO A 377 13.58 9.58 -13.41
N PHE A 378 12.75 9.74 -12.39
CA PHE A 378 13.06 9.28 -11.05
C PHE A 378 12.55 7.84 -10.93
N ALA A 379 13.36 6.97 -10.32
CA ALA A 379 12.96 5.59 -10.13
C ALA A 379 13.29 5.07 -8.73
N LEU A 380 12.46 4.12 -8.28
CA LEU A 380 12.76 3.28 -7.13
C LEU A 380 13.32 1.95 -7.65
N VAL A 381 14.37 1.47 -7.03
CA VAL A 381 15.06 0.23 -7.40
C VAL A 381 15.14 -0.69 -6.20
N GLY A 382 14.86 -1.98 -6.39
CA GLY A 382 15.05 -3.00 -5.37
C GLY A 382 16.02 -4.07 -5.82
N GLN A 383 17.03 -4.33 -5.01
CA GLN A 383 18.01 -5.40 -5.17
C GLN A 383 17.54 -6.59 -4.34
N MET A 384 16.72 -7.45 -4.93
CA MET A 384 16.00 -8.45 -4.16
C MET A 384 16.87 -9.60 -3.68
N SER A 385 17.89 -10.00 -4.46
CA SER A 385 18.84 -11.02 -4.03
C SER A 385 19.83 -10.48 -2.99
N THR A 386 20.11 -9.18 -3.01
CA THR A 386 20.85 -8.47 -1.96
C THR A 386 20.07 -8.46 -0.63
N ILE A 387 18.74 -8.35 -0.66
CA ILE A 387 17.89 -8.44 0.53
C ILE A 387 17.74 -9.89 0.98
N ASP A 388 17.48 -10.80 0.04
CA ASP A 388 17.21 -12.22 0.29
C ASP A 388 17.90 -13.08 -0.78
N PRO A 389 19.03 -13.73 -0.46
CA PRO A 389 19.79 -14.56 -1.40
C PRO A 389 18.99 -15.73 -1.98
N SER A 390 17.84 -16.08 -1.43
CA SER A 390 17.00 -17.14 -1.98
C SER A 390 16.16 -16.72 -3.20
N ARG A 391 16.28 -15.46 -3.64
CA ARG A 391 15.46 -14.89 -4.73
C ARG A 391 15.99 -15.20 -6.11
N SER A 392 17.26 -15.61 -6.22
CA SER A 392 17.90 -15.95 -7.49
C SER A 392 19.09 -16.88 -7.26
N PRO A 393 19.69 -17.48 -8.32
CA PRO A 393 20.91 -18.26 -8.20
C PRO A 393 22.05 -17.49 -7.53
N GLU A 394 22.94 -18.20 -6.84
CA GLU A 394 24.08 -17.60 -6.14
C GLU A 394 24.93 -16.72 -7.07
N GLY A 395 25.27 -15.53 -6.62
CA GLY A 395 26.09 -14.57 -7.36
C GLY A 395 25.33 -13.75 -8.40
N THR A 396 24.03 -13.92 -8.51
CA THR A 396 23.14 -13.20 -9.45
C THR A 396 22.28 -12.14 -8.70
N GLU A 397 21.56 -11.29 -9.44
CA GLU A 397 20.67 -10.29 -8.82
C GLU A 397 19.30 -10.27 -9.53
N ALA A 398 18.23 -10.45 -8.74
CA ALA A 398 16.86 -10.14 -9.14
C ALA A 398 16.61 -8.65 -8.83
N LEU A 399 16.58 -7.83 -9.87
CA LEU A 399 16.45 -6.39 -9.78
C LEU A 399 15.08 -5.96 -10.28
N TRP A 400 14.42 -5.07 -9.58
CA TRP A 400 13.31 -4.33 -10.16
C TRP A 400 13.58 -2.83 -10.09
N LEU A 401 13.01 -2.14 -11.04
CA LEU A 401 13.00 -0.69 -11.13
C LEU A 401 11.61 -0.24 -11.49
N TYR A 402 11.01 0.70 -10.75
CA TYR A 402 9.77 1.30 -11.16
C TYR A 402 9.79 2.82 -11.15
N THR A 403 9.02 3.40 -12.06
CA THR A 403 8.79 4.82 -12.20
C THR A 403 7.33 5.06 -12.57
N HIS A 404 6.97 6.31 -12.82
CA HIS A 404 5.59 6.68 -13.11
C HIS A 404 5.43 7.29 -14.50
N LEU A 405 4.20 7.14 -15.01
CA LEU A 405 3.69 7.79 -16.20
C LEU A 405 2.69 8.90 -15.83
N PRO A 406 2.44 9.87 -16.71
CA PRO A 406 1.47 10.95 -16.45
C PRO A 406 0.05 10.41 -16.23
N ARG A 407 -0.64 10.89 -15.19
CA ARG A 407 -1.98 10.45 -14.80
C ARG A 407 -3.06 10.72 -15.83
N HIS A 408 -2.97 11.88 -16.49
CA HIS A 408 -4.03 12.40 -17.39
C HIS A 408 -3.78 12.09 -18.87
N ARG A 409 -2.80 11.26 -19.15
CA ARG A 409 -2.48 10.80 -20.51
C ARG A 409 -2.53 9.28 -20.55
N PRO A 410 -3.21 8.67 -21.53
CA PRO A 410 -3.12 7.23 -21.73
C PRO A 410 -1.64 6.80 -21.83
N ALA A 411 -1.30 5.69 -21.18
CA ALA A 411 0.01 5.06 -21.31
C ALA A 411 0.10 4.42 -22.71
N ASP A 412 0.28 5.23 -23.76
CA ASP A 412 0.47 4.75 -25.12
C ASP A 412 1.86 4.06 -25.26
N ALA A 413 2.00 3.23 -26.28
CA ALA A 413 3.22 2.45 -26.50
C ALA A 413 4.47 3.35 -26.65
N ALA A 414 4.34 4.56 -27.17
CA ALA A 414 5.44 5.50 -27.31
C ALA A 414 5.89 6.08 -25.97
N ALA A 415 4.94 6.43 -25.10
CA ALA A 415 5.23 6.89 -23.73
C ALA A 415 5.90 5.79 -22.90
N VAL A 416 5.39 4.55 -23.00
CA VAL A 416 5.99 3.38 -22.34
C VAL A 416 7.42 3.17 -22.83
N ALA A 417 7.65 3.10 -24.14
CA ALA A 417 8.98 2.90 -24.73
C ALA A 417 9.96 4.00 -24.30
N ALA A 418 9.56 5.27 -24.39
CA ALA A 418 10.41 6.40 -23.99
C ALA A 418 10.80 6.36 -22.52
N THR A 419 9.87 5.91 -21.65
CA THR A 419 10.11 5.77 -20.20
C THR A 419 11.05 4.61 -19.92
N VAL A 420 10.88 3.44 -20.59
CA VAL A 420 11.78 2.29 -20.48
C VAL A 420 13.19 2.69 -20.88
N GLU A 421 13.36 3.32 -22.07
CA GLU A 421 14.66 3.81 -22.51
C GLU A 421 15.27 4.84 -21.55
N GLY A 422 14.44 5.70 -20.94
CA GLY A 422 14.86 6.63 -19.91
C GLY A 422 15.42 5.93 -18.68
N CYS A 423 14.76 4.88 -18.22
CA CYS A 423 15.22 4.05 -17.10
C CYS A 423 16.51 3.30 -17.42
N GLU A 424 16.64 2.76 -18.63
CA GLU A 424 17.88 2.09 -19.07
C GLU A 424 19.06 3.05 -19.14
N ARG A 425 18.85 4.25 -19.69
CA ARG A 425 19.88 5.31 -19.71
C ARG A 425 20.27 5.74 -18.30
N LEU A 426 19.29 5.88 -17.40
CA LEU A 426 19.54 6.21 -16.00
C LEU A 426 20.40 5.11 -15.33
N LEU A 427 20.01 3.85 -15.49
CA LEU A 427 20.74 2.72 -14.93
C LEU A 427 22.16 2.63 -15.50
N GLU A 428 22.35 2.80 -16.83
CA GLU A 428 23.66 2.83 -17.45
C GLU A 428 24.55 3.98 -16.92
N SER A 429 23.96 5.12 -16.58
CA SER A 429 24.69 6.24 -16.02
C SER A 429 25.21 5.98 -14.61
N LEU A 430 24.51 5.15 -13.81
CA LEU A 430 24.82 4.87 -12.41
C LEU A 430 25.57 3.54 -12.21
N ALA A 431 25.37 2.61 -13.13
CA ALA A 431 25.94 1.26 -13.13
C ALA A 431 26.40 0.88 -14.55
N PRO A 432 27.50 1.51 -15.06
CA PRO A 432 27.95 1.30 -16.43
C PRO A 432 28.24 -0.18 -16.74
N GLY A 433 27.69 -0.66 -17.87
CA GLY A 433 27.84 -2.05 -18.32
C GLY A 433 26.85 -3.03 -17.68
N TRP A 434 25.87 -2.58 -16.93
CA TRP A 434 24.86 -3.44 -16.31
C TRP A 434 24.15 -4.31 -17.35
N SER A 435 23.90 -3.80 -18.54
CA SER A 435 23.20 -4.50 -19.60
C SER A 435 23.96 -5.71 -20.15
N GLN A 436 25.29 -5.80 -19.94
CA GLN A 436 26.09 -6.97 -20.30
C GLN A 436 25.80 -8.17 -19.38
N HIS A 437 25.23 -7.92 -18.21
CA HIS A 437 24.85 -8.92 -17.23
C HIS A 437 23.37 -9.31 -17.30
N GLU A 438 22.61 -8.70 -18.17
CA GLU A 438 21.19 -9.01 -18.30
C GLU A 438 20.95 -10.35 -18.97
N VAL A 439 20.30 -11.28 -18.26
CA VAL A 439 19.93 -12.62 -18.74
C VAL A 439 18.42 -12.80 -18.89
N GLY A 440 17.64 -11.84 -18.47
CA GLY A 440 16.19 -11.84 -18.64
C GLY A 440 15.53 -10.56 -18.15
N ARG A 441 14.37 -10.26 -18.74
CA ARG A 441 13.53 -9.12 -18.31
C ARG A 441 12.06 -9.37 -18.55
N TRP A 442 11.24 -8.62 -17.82
CA TRP A 442 9.85 -8.41 -18.16
C TRP A 442 9.40 -7.02 -17.69
N VAL A 443 8.61 -6.38 -18.53
CA VAL A 443 8.09 -5.02 -18.28
C VAL A 443 6.62 -5.14 -17.94
N GLN A 444 6.21 -4.45 -16.88
CA GLN A 444 4.80 -4.32 -16.50
C GLN A 444 4.36 -2.90 -16.76
N THR A 445 3.48 -2.73 -17.73
CA THR A 445 2.80 -1.47 -18.01
C THR A 445 1.66 -1.26 -17.02
N PRO A 446 1.10 -0.04 -16.93
CA PRO A 446 -0.11 0.20 -16.13
C PRO A 446 -1.26 -0.76 -16.46
N GLY A 447 -1.42 -1.11 -17.75
CA GLY A 447 -2.45 -2.07 -18.19
C GLY A 447 -2.16 -3.50 -17.73
N ASP A 448 -0.88 -3.92 -17.73
CA ASP A 448 -0.50 -5.25 -17.22
C ASP A 448 -0.74 -5.35 -15.70
N LEU A 449 -0.45 -4.28 -14.94
CA LEU A 449 -0.71 -4.23 -13.51
C LEU A 449 -2.20 -4.32 -13.18
N GLU A 450 -3.04 -3.54 -13.89
CA GLU A 450 -4.50 -3.61 -13.74
C GLU A 450 -5.07 -4.96 -14.20
N GLY A 451 -4.53 -5.54 -15.27
CA GLY A 451 -4.92 -6.87 -15.75
C GLY A 451 -4.56 -7.99 -14.78
N ALA A 452 -3.46 -7.84 -14.03
CA ALA A 452 -3.05 -8.78 -13.00
C ALA A 452 -3.81 -8.61 -11.68
N ASP A 453 -4.17 -7.38 -11.29
CA ASP A 453 -5.04 -7.10 -10.14
C ASP A 453 -5.98 -5.93 -10.50
N ALA A 454 -7.26 -6.23 -10.70
CA ALA A 454 -8.29 -5.28 -11.09
C ALA A 454 -8.52 -4.11 -10.09
N ASN A 455 -7.94 -4.18 -8.90
CA ASN A 455 -7.95 -3.09 -7.93
C ASN A 455 -6.89 -2.01 -8.22
N LEU A 456 -5.89 -2.33 -9.06
CA LEU A 456 -4.81 -1.42 -9.47
C LEU A 456 -5.23 -0.58 -10.69
N VAL A 457 -6.35 0.10 -10.59
CA VAL A 457 -7.00 0.83 -11.68
C VAL A 457 -6.04 1.83 -12.34
N GLY A 458 -5.84 1.67 -13.66
CA GLY A 458 -4.88 2.48 -14.42
C GLY A 458 -3.42 2.29 -14.01
N GLY A 459 -3.07 1.18 -13.35
CA GLY A 459 -1.73 0.93 -12.82
C GLY A 459 -1.40 1.68 -11.52
N ALA A 460 -2.41 2.23 -10.85
CA ALA A 460 -2.28 2.90 -9.55
C ALA A 460 -2.07 1.86 -8.44
N VAL A 461 -0.86 1.75 -7.90
CA VAL A 461 -0.50 0.69 -6.93
C VAL A 461 -0.82 1.03 -5.48
N GLY A 462 -1.08 2.29 -5.16
CA GLY A 462 -1.45 2.76 -3.82
C GLY A 462 -2.96 2.69 -3.52
N GLY A 463 -3.80 2.28 -4.49
CA GLY A 463 -5.25 2.22 -4.34
C GLY A 463 -5.90 3.59 -4.15
N GLY A 464 -5.32 4.62 -4.75
CA GLY A 464 -5.70 6.03 -4.74
C GLY A 464 -4.71 6.94 -4.02
N THR A 465 -4.64 8.19 -4.45
CA THR A 465 -3.65 9.15 -3.95
C THR A 465 -3.61 9.24 -2.42
N GLN A 466 -2.40 9.36 -1.88
CA GLN A 466 -2.16 9.57 -0.45
C GLN A 466 -2.16 11.06 -0.06
N GLN A 467 -2.42 11.97 -1.00
CA GLN A 467 -2.51 13.39 -0.70
C GLN A 467 -3.65 13.71 0.28
N LEU A 468 -3.45 14.70 1.13
CA LEU A 468 -4.32 15.01 2.28
C LEU A 468 -5.80 15.23 1.91
N PHE A 469 -6.07 15.78 0.73
CA PHE A 469 -7.44 16.08 0.29
C PHE A 469 -8.30 14.83 0.08
N GLN A 470 -7.69 13.63 -0.01
CA GLN A 470 -8.39 12.35 -0.17
C GLN A 470 -8.07 11.36 0.96
N GLN A 471 -7.80 11.85 2.16
CA GLN A 471 -7.53 11.01 3.31
C GLN A 471 -8.64 11.08 4.35
N ALA A 472 -8.61 10.16 5.32
CA ALA A 472 -9.54 10.11 6.45
C ALA A 472 -11.02 10.17 6.02
N LEU A 473 -11.73 11.25 6.33
CA LEU A 473 -13.16 11.41 6.04
C LEU A 473 -13.49 11.59 4.54
N TRP A 474 -12.47 11.82 3.72
CA TRP A 474 -12.63 12.04 2.27
C TRP A 474 -12.29 10.82 1.41
N ARG A 475 -11.94 9.68 2.03
CA ARG A 475 -11.57 8.46 1.31
C ARG A 475 -12.63 7.36 1.48
N PRO A 476 -13.18 6.76 0.41
CA PRO A 476 -12.99 7.07 -1.01
C PRO A 476 -13.69 8.37 -1.45
N VAL A 477 -14.72 8.78 -0.75
CA VAL A 477 -15.45 10.04 -0.95
C VAL A 477 -15.83 10.65 0.39
N THR A 478 -16.16 11.93 0.40
CA THR A 478 -16.57 12.64 1.62
C THR A 478 -17.65 11.87 2.37
N GLY A 479 -17.41 11.60 3.63
CA GLY A 479 -18.31 10.91 4.55
C GLY A 479 -18.18 9.40 4.61
N LEU A 480 -17.44 8.76 3.69
CA LEU A 480 -17.18 7.32 3.71
C LEU A 480 -15.78 6.97 4.28
N GLY A 481 -15.17 7.84 5.07
CA GLY A 481 -13.82 7.64 5.62
C GLY A 481 -13.62 6.44 6.53
N GLY A 482 -14.56 5.51 6.57
CA GLY A 482 -14.50 4.27 7.31
C GLY A 482 -15.06 3.11 6.48
N PRO A 483 -15.03 1.88 7.02
CA PRO A 483 -15.41 0.69 6.27
C PRO A 483 -16.92 0.55 6.00
N ARG A 484 -17.77 1.31 6.67
CA ARG A 484 -19.23 1.21 6.50
C ARG A 484 -19.68 1.86 5.22
N THR A 485 -20.59 1.17 4.51
CA THR A 485 -21.24 1.69 3.33
C THR A 485 -22.66 2.20 3.63
N HIS A 486 -23.34 2.71 2.62
CA HIS A 486 -24.76 3.07 2.69
C HIS A 486 -25.69 1.84 2.70
N VAL A 487 -25.15 0.61 2.50
CA VAL A 487 -25.89 -0.66 2.56
C VAL A 487 -25.62 -1.34 3.90
N GLY A 488 -26.67 -1.68 4.63
CA GLY A 488 -26.56 -2.32 5.94
C GLY A 488 -25.92 -3.71 5.84
N GLY A 489 -24.85 -3.94 6.60
CA GLY A 489 -24.08 -5.19 6.61
C GLY A 489 -23.07 -5.32 5.47
N LEU A 490 -22.91 -4.30 4.61
CA LEU A 490 -21.85 -4.23 3.61
C LEU A 490 -20.74 -3.30 4.08
N TYR A 491 -19.51 -3.78 3.97
CA TYR A 491 -18.30 -3.05 4.40
C TYR A 491 -17.28 -3.05 3.27
N LEU A 492 -16.54 -1.95 3.13
CA LEU A 492 -15.39 -1.82 2.25
C LEU A 492 -14.12 -1.92 3.11
N GLY A 493 -13.32 -2.96 2.91
CA GLY A 493 -12.19 -3.32 3.76
C GLY A 493 -10.82 -3.17 3.11
N SER A 494 -10.75 -2.53 1.96
CA SER A 494 -9.54 -2.37 1.14
C SER A 494 -8.84 -1.02 1.34
N ALA A 495 -7.74 -0.81 0.61
CA ALA A 495 -7.05 0.47 0.48
C ALA A 495 -7.92 1.63 0.01
N ALA A 496 -9.11 1.36 -0.52
CA ALA A 496 -10.09 2.39 -0.88
C ALA A 496 -10.67 3.14 0.33
N THR A 497 -10.49 2.67 1.57
CA THR A 497 -10.91 3.36 2.80
C THR A 497 -9.72 3.76 3.65
N HIS A 498 -9.95 4.61 4.68
CA HIS A 498 -8.93 4.90 5.68
C HIS A 498 -8.41 3.60 6.35
N PRO A 499 -7.10 3.45 6.55
CA PRO A 499 -6.01 4.42 6.39
C PRO A 499 -5.47 4.60 4.96
N GLY A 500 -5.90 3.82 3.99
CA GLY A 500 -5.48 3.95 2.61
C GLY A 500 -4.51 2.86 2.16
N GLY A 501 -3.67 3.16 1.17
CA GLY A 501 -2.72 2.23 0.59
C GLY A 501 -1.57 1.86 1.52
N GLY A 502 -0.96 0.73 1.22
CA GLY A 502 0.15 0.15 1.95
C GLY A 502 -0.19 -1.22 2.57
N VAL A 503 0.83 -2.06 2.71
CA VAL A 503 0.68 -3.39 3.30
C VAL A 503 0.77 -3.26 4.83
N HIS A 504 -0.37 -3.16 5.50
CA HIS A 504 -0.45 -2.93 6.95
C HIS A 504 -1.63 -3.61 7.63
N GLY A 505 -2.58 -4.21 6.88
CA GLY A 505 -3.75 -4.89 7.43
C GLY A 505 -4.83 -3.99 8.06
N GLY A 506 -4.58 -2.67 8.19
CA GLY A 506 -5.43 -1.73 8.91
C GLY A 506 -6.85 -1.62 8.37
N CYS A 507 -7.03 -1.56 7.04
CA CYS A 507 -8.35 -1.45 6.42
C CYS A 507 -9.21 -2.68 6.73
N GLY A 508 -8.66 -3.88 6.57
CA GLY A 508 -9.33 -5.13 6.91
C GLY A 508 -9.66 -5.23 8.40
N HIS A 509 -8.73 -4.83 9.27
CA HIS A 509 -8.97 -4.77 10.72
C HIS A 509 -10.15 -3.85 11.07
N LEU A 510 -10.21 -2.66 10.48
CA LEU A 510 -11.30 -1.71 10.72
C LEU A 510 -12.64 -2.24 10.21
N ALA A 511 -12.64 -2.93 9.06
CA ALA A 511 -13.84 -3.57 8.50
C ALA A 511 -14.35 -4.70 9.39
N ALA A 512 -13.48 -5.61 9.83
CA ALA A 512 -13.83 -6.67 10.76
C ALA A 512 -14.40 -6.11 12.06
N ARG A 513 -13.74 -5.13 12.67
CA ARG A 513 -14.23 -4.47 13.91
C ARG A 513 -15.58 -3.80 13.73
N ALA A 514 -15.81 -3.15 12.57
CA ALA A 514 -17.09 -2.52 12.28
C ALA A 514 -18.21 -3.58 12.17
N ALA A 515 -17.97 -4.67 11.45
CA ALA A 515 -18.92 -5.78 11.29
C ALA A 515 -19.25 -6.42 12.64
N LEU A 516 -18.24 -6.73 13.45
CA LEU A 516 -18.41 -7.29 14.80
C LEU A 516 -19.18 -6.35 15.74
N GLN A 517 -18.91 -5.05 15.70
CA GLN A 517 -19.64 -4.05 16.51
C GLN A 517 -21.12 -3.98 16.10
N ASP A 518 -21.40 -3.93 14.80
CA ASP A 518 -22.77 -3.80 14.28
C ASP A 518 -23.60 -5.07 14.46
N ALA A 519 -22.96 -6.23 14.59
CA ALA A 519 -23.62 -7.51 14.90
C ALA A 519 -24.12 -7.61 16.34
N ARG A 520 -23.52 -6.87 17.28
CA ARG A 520 -23.94 -6.86 18.69
C ARG A 520 -25.30 -6.17 18.85
N TRP A 521 -26.14 -6.65 19.78
CA TRP A 521 -27.46 -6.11 19.99
C TRP A 521 -27.49 -4.59 20.28
N TRP A 522 -26.48 -4.08 21.01
CA TRP A 522 -26.33 -2.66 21.32
C TRP A 522 -25.65 -1.86 20.20
N GLY A 523 -24.95 -2.51 19.26
CA GLY A 523 -24.30 -1.88 18.09
C GLY A 523 -25.25 -1.68 16.91
N ARG A 524 -26.30 -2.50 16.78
CA ARG A 524 -27.26 -2.44 15.70
C ARG A 524 -27.93 -1.07 15.48
N PRO A 525 -28.41 -0.36 16.52
CA PRO A 525 -29.01 0.95 16.32
C PRO A 525 -28.02 1.97 15.76
N ARG A 526 -26.78 1.96 16.27
CA ARG A 526 -25.71 2.83 15.80
C ARG A 526 -25.32 2.52 14.35
N GLY A 527 -25.15 1.26 14.01
CA GLY A 527 -24.85 0.82 12.63
C GLY A 527 -25.93 1.28 11.65
N ARG A 528 -27.22 1.13 12.01
CA ARG A 528 -28.35 1.61 11.21
C ARG A 528 -28.36 3.12 11.05
N ALA A 529 -28.09 3.87 12.13
CA ALA A 529 -28.03 5.32 12.10
C ALA A 529 -26.91 5.82 11.18
N LEU A 530 -25.70 5.21 11.25
CA LEU A 530 -24.58 5.54 10.39
C LEU A 530 -24.87 5.22 8.92
N THR A 531 -25.43 4.04 8.63
CA THR A 531 -25.84 3.67 7.27
C THR A 531 -26.91 4.63 6.73
N GLY A 532 -27.90 5.02 7.56
CA GLY A 532 -28.91 6.01 7.20
C GLY A 532 -28.31 7.40 6.93
N ALA A 533 -27.38 7.83 7.75
CA ALA A 533 -26.67 9.11 7.55
C ALA A 533 -25.84 9.11 6.24
N LEU A 534 -25.17 7.99 5.92
CA LEU A 534 -24.43 7.85 4.65
C LEU A 534 -25.37 7.86 3.43
N ARG A 535 -26.54 7.25 3.52
CA ARG A 535 -27.57 7.36 2.47
C ARG A 535 -28.00 8.81 2.30
N TRP A 536 -28.42 9.46 3.36
CA TRP A 536 -28.85 10.87 3.33
C TRP A 536 -27.79 11.79 2.74
N LEU A 537 -26.50 11.58 3.11
CA LEU A 537 -25.38 12.38 2.60
C LEU A 537 -25.18 12.23 1.09
N HIS A 538 -25.53 11.08 0.53
CA HIS A 538 -25.29 10.75 -0.87
C HIS A 538 -26.57 10.69 -1.72
N ASP A 539 -27.76 10.74 -1.10
CA ASP A 539 -29.00 10.93 -1.84
C ASP A 539 -29.05 12.33 -2.44
N GLU A 540 -29.57 12.43 -3.65
CA GLU A 540 -29.90 13.72 -4.21
C GLU A 540 -31.05 14.30 -3.40
N GLN A 541 -30.86 15.46 -2.80
CA GLN A 541 -32.00 16.32 -2.49
C GLN A 541 -32.51 16.86 -3.81
N PRO A 542 -33.84 16.79 -4.06
CA PRO A 542 -34.46 17.30 -5.28
C PRO A 542 -34.18 18.78 -5.51
#